data_5665282a8de19050e3f9cac757f3c768
#
_entry.id   5665282a8de19050e3f9cac757f3c768
#
_cell.length_a   1.000
_cell.length_b   1.000
_cell.length_c   1.000
_cell.angle_alpha   90.00
_cell.angle_beta   90.00
_cell.angle_gamma   90.00
#
_symmetry.space_group_name_H-M   'P 1'
#
loop_
_entity.id
_entity.type
_entity.pdbx_description
1 polymer ?
#
loop_
_entity_poly.entity_id
_entity_poly.type
_entity_poly.pdbx_seq_one_letter_code
_entity_poly.pdbx_strand_id
1 'polypeptide(L)'
;MKNSQTYITPFNWVYCCQFKERTTSDDLLRSMREAIKCDTIKYKQKQGKLICNFCKTENELYENYHVDHYNPSFKTLKNKFLQLTKKQIPLSFGDCKIYKLTIFKDEDEDFKNDWIDYHNKNCNFQILCRDCNLRKKK
;
A
#
# COMPACT_ATOMS: atom_id res chain seq x y z
N MET A 1 -29.48 -23.19 18.47
CA MET A 1 -29.35 -22.68 18.58
C MET A 1 -29.12 -22.00 18.39
N LYS A 2 -29.10 -22.38 17.97
CA LYS A 2 -28.84 -21.86 17.97
C LYS A 2 -28.45 -21.23 17.76
N ASN A 3 -28.52 -21.79 17.23
CA ASN A 3 -28.12 -21.19 17.25
C ASN A 3 -27.71 -20.73 16.88
N SER A 4 -27.64 -21.12 16.37
CA SER A 4 -27.16 -20.75 16.32
C SER A 4 -26.76 -20.34 16.03
N GLN A 5 -26.72 -20.67 15.70
CA GLN A 5 -26.27 -20.42 15.63
C GLN A 5 -25.69 -20.05 15.20
N THR A 6 -25.73 -20.47 14.68
CA THR A 6 -25.13 -20.23 14.46
C THR A 6 -24.79 -19.85 13.91
N TYR A 7 -24.50 -20.15 13.25
CA TYR A 7 -24.10 -19.97 12.93
C TYR A 7 -23.60 -19.53 12.29
N ILE A 8 -24.37 -19.29 12.01
CA ILE A 8 -23.36 -18.82 11.46
C ILE A 8 -22.39 -19.53 11.17
N THR A 9 -21.88 -19.46 10.09
CA THR A 9 -20.85 -20.35 10.33
C THR A 9 -20.04 -19.92 11.52
N PRO A 10 -19.73 -20.81 12.38
CA PRO A 10 -18.84 -20.49 13.46
C PRO A 10 -17.52 -19.95 12.94
N PHE A 11 -17.15 -20.35 11.77
CA PHE A 11 -15.89 -19.94 11.17
C PHE A 11 -15.80 -18.43 10.97
N ASN A 12 -16.81 -17.84 10.38
CA ASN A 12 -16.82 -16.38 10.19
C ASN A 12 -16.85 -15.66 11.52
N TRP A 13 -17.54 -16.22 12.47
CA TRP A 13 -17.59 -15.66 13.79
C TRP A 13 -16.23 -15.69 14.47
N VAL A 14 -15.52 -16.80 14.37
CA VAL A 14 -14.19 -16.95 14.93
C VAL A 14 -13.24 -15.93 14.29
N TYR A 15 -13.35 -15.78 12.99
CA TYR A 15 -12.53 -14.81 12.29
C TYR A 15 -12.76 -13.38 12.80
N CYS A 16 -14.00 -13.02 13.00
CA CYS A 16 -14.32 -11.70 13.54
C CYS A 16 -13.76 -11.50 14.94
N CYS A 17 -13.81 -12.52 15.77
CA CYS A 17 -13.28 -12.45 17.12
C CYS A 17 -11.76 -12.32 17.15
N GLN A 18 -11.10 -12.78 16.10
CA GLN A 18 -9.64 -12.70 15.99
C GLN A 18 -9.21 -11.43 15.26
N PHE A 19 -10.15 -10.60 14.90
CA PHE A 19 -9.84 -9.38 14.17
C PHE A 19 -9.01 -8.44 15.05
N LYS A 20 -7.82 -8.15 14.57
CA LYS A 20 -6.88 -7.30 15.28
C LYS A 20 -7.19 -5.84 15.00
N GLU A 21 -7.26 -5.02 16.04
CA GLU A 21 -7.43 -3.59 15.84
C GLU A 21 -6.24 -3.00 15.08
N ARG A 22 -6.55 -2.05 14.22
CA ARG A 22 -5.50 -1.34 13.51
C ARG A 22 -4.74 -0.42 14.45
N THR A 23 -3.44 -0.42 14.29
CA THR A 23 -2.58 0.46 15.08
C THR A 23 -2.34 1.77 14.34
N THR A 24 -1.83 2.77 15.07
CA THR A 24 -1.38 4.03 14.46
C THR A 24 -0.32 3.75 13.38
N SER A 25 0.54 2.78 13.61
CA SER A 25 1.55 2.38 12.63
C SER A 25 0.94 1.85 11.35
N ASP A 26 -0.14 1.07 11.46
CA ASP A 26 -0.87 0.57 10.29
C ASP A 26 -1.50 1.72 9.50
N ASP A 27 -2.08 2.67 10.19
CA ASP A 27 -2.72 3.82 9.55
C ASP A 27 -1.69 4.72 8.89
N LEU A 28 -0.54 4.90 9.50
CA LEU A 28 0.56 5.64 8.90
C LEU A 28 1.00 4.97 7.60
N LEU A 29 1.20 3.66 7.63
CA LEU A 29 1.60 2.90 6.44
C LEU A 29 0.58 3.04 5.32
N ARG A 30 -0.71 2.91 5.63
CA ARG A 30 -1.78 3.05 4.64
C ARG A 30 -1.80 4.45 4.04
N SER A 31 -1.67 5.48 4.87
CA SER A 31 -1.66 6.86 4.42
C SER A 31 -0.46 7.16 3.53
N MET A 32 0.71 6.62 3.88
CA MET A 32 1.92 6.79 3.07
C MET A 32 1.80 6.10 1.71
N ARG A 33 1.17 4.91 1.67
CA ARG A 33 0.91 4.23 0.40
C ARG A 33 -0.09 5.00 -0.46
N GLU A 34 -1.14 5.50 0.15
CA GLU A 34 -2.16 6.24 -0.58
C GLU A 34 -1.60 7.54 -1.16
N ALA A 35 -0.69 8.18 -0.44
CA ALA A 35 -0.09 9.43 -0.88
C ALA A 35 0.70 9.29 -2.20
N ILE A 36 1.29 8.11 -2.45
CA ILE A 36 2.12 7.89 -3.65
C ILE A 36 1.39 7.08 -4.74
N LYS A 37 0.13 6.81 -4.53
CA LYS A 37 -0.63 5.95 -5.44
C LYS A 37 -0.72 6.53 -6.85
N CYS A 38 -0.91 7.84 -6.95
CA CYS A 38 -0.96 8.49 -8.26
C CYS A 38 0.34 8.30 -9.04
N ASP A 39 1.46 8.29 -8.35
CA ASP A 39 2.76 8.13 -9.00
C ASP A 39 2.93 6.71 -9.54
N THR A 40 2.45 5.70 -8.81
CA THR A 40 2.49 4.33 -9.30
C THR A 40 1.58 4.15 -10.51
N ILE A 41 0.40 4.76 -10.48
CA ILE A 41 -0.54 4.69 -11.61
C ILE A 41 0.09 5.34 -12.85
N LYS A 42 0.68 6.51 -12.69
CA LYS A 42 1.33 7.22 -13.79
C LYS A 42 2.49 6.40 -14.37
N TYR A 43 3.28 5.80 -13.50
CA TYR A 43 4.38 4.95 -13.95
C TYR A 43 3.89 3.82 -14.83
N LYS A 44 2.84 3.11 -14.38
CA LYS A 44 2.28 2.01 -15.14
C LYS A 44 1.73 2.45 -16.48
N GLN A 45 1.03 3.57 -16.51
CA GLN A 45 0.44 4.12 -17.73
C GLN A 45 1.50 4.52 -18.77
N LYS A 46 2.66 4.94 -18.32
CA LYS A 46 3.74 5.34 -19.21
C LYS A 46 4.45 4.18 -19.89
N GLN A 47 4.24 2.97 -19.41
CA GLN A 47 5.02 1.82 -19.91
C GLN A 47 4.60 1.34 -21.29
N GLY A 48 3.49 1.78 -21.85
CA GLY A 48 3.01 1.26 -23.11
C GLY A 48 2.71 -0.22 -23.00
N LYS A 49 3.62 -1.08 -23.48
CA LYS A 49 3.47 -2.52 -23.34
C LYS A 49 3.99 -2.98 -21.99
N LEU A 50 3.18 -3.73 -21.26
CA LEU A 50 3.56 -4.24 -19.95
C LEU A 50 4.24 -5.61 -20.07
N ILE A 51 5.43 -5.70 -19.50
CA ILE A 51 6.24 -6.92 -19.48
C ILE A 51 6.70 -7.12 -18.04
N CYS A 52 6.50 -8.33 -17.52
CA CYS A 52 7.00 -8.64 -16.18
C CYS A 52 8.52 -8.58 -16.18
N ASN A 53 9.08 -7.79 -15.28
CA ASN A 53 10.53 -7.63 -15.21
C ASN A 53 11.24 -8.92 -14.79
N PHE A 54 10.55 -9.79 -14.07
CA PHE A 54 11.14 -11.04 -13.57
C PHE A 54 10.99 -12.20 -14.54
N CYS A 55 9.75 -12.58 -14.89
CA CYS A 55 9.52 -13.77 -15.74
C CYS A 55 9.31 -13.42 -17.21
N LYS A 56 9.29 -12.14 -17.57
CA LYS A 56 9.19 -11.63 -18.94
C LYS A 56 7.86 -11.96 -19.64
N THR A 57 6.82 -12.33 -18.90
CA THR A 57 5.52 -12.57 -19.50
C THR A 57 4.93 -11.27 -20.08
N GLU A 58 4.30 -11.38 -21.24
CA GLU A 58 3.70 -10.24 -21.94
C GLU A 58 2.20 -10.42 -22.18
N ASN A 59 1.66 -11.56 -21.82
CA ASN A 59 0.32 -11.98 -22.25
C ASN A 59 -0.75 -11.81 -21.16
N GLU A 60 -0.39 -11.16 -20.06
CA GLU A 60 -1.33 -10.96 -18.97
C GLU A 60 -2.24 -9.75 -19.24
N LEU A 61 -3.40 -9.75 -18.60
CA LEU A 61 -4.28 -8.59 -18.62
C LEU A 61 -3.63 -7.42 -17.89
N TYR A 62 -3.99 -6.20 -18.28
CA TYR A 62 -3.44 -4.99 -17.67
C TYR A 62 -3.55 -5.02 -16.15
N GLU A 63 -4.69 -5.48 -15.62
CA GLU A 63 -4.94 -5.53 -14.18
C GLU A 63 -4.02 -6.52 -13.46
N ASN A 64 -3.45 -7.48 -14.17
CA ASN A 64 -2.58 -8.49 -13.57
C ASN A 64 -1.12 -8.08 -13.51
N TYR A 65 -0.80 -6.86 -13.97
CA TYR A 65 0.51 -6.29 -13.78
C TYR A 65 0.48 -5.30 -12.63
N HIS A 66 1.51 -5.33 -11.81
CA HIS A 66 1.60 -4.48 -10.63
C HIS A 66 2.88 -3.69 -10.64
N VAL A 67 2.80 -2.46 -10.16
CA VAL A 67 3.98 -1.64 -9.94
C VAL A 67 4.57 -2.03 -8.60
N ASP A 68 5.83 -2.37 -8.61
CA ASP A 68 6.54 -2.82 -7.43
C ASP A 68 7.70 -1.90 -7.15
N HIS A 69 8.01 -1.69 -5.87
CA HIS A 69 9.19 -0.96 -5.45
C HIS A 69 10.39 -1.89 -5.53
N TYR A 70 11.35 -1.52 -6.35
CA TYR A 70 12.52 -2.34 -6.58
C TYR A 70 13.76 -1.63 -6.07
N ASN A 71 14.34 -2.15 -5.04
CA ASN A 71 15.61 -1.71 -4.46
C ASN A 71 15.86 -0.20 -4.51
N PRO A 72 15.37 0.59 -3.54
CA PRO A 72 14.90 0.12 -2.24
C PRO A 72 13.43 -0.29 -2.22
N SER A 73 13.09 -1.18 -1.29
CA SER A 73 11.70 -1.57 -1.07
C SER A 73 10.90 -0.43 -0.45
N PHE A 74 9.58 -0.51 -0.54
CA PHE A 74 8.72 0.48 0.10
C PHE A 74 9.01 0.59 1.60
N LYS A 75 9.19 -0.54 2.26
CA LYS A 75 9.50 -0.56 3.70
C LYS A 75 10.78 0.20 4.01
N THR A 76 11.81 -0.01 3.19
CA THR A 76 13.08 0.68 3.37
C THR A 76 12.94 2.18 3.16
N LEU A 77 12.22 2.59 2.11
CA LEU A 77 11.98 4.01 1.85
C LEU A 77 11.23 4.67 3.00
N LYS A 78 10.16 4.01 3.46
CA LYS A 78 9.37 4.52 4.57
C LYS A 78 10.22 4.68 5.83
N ASN A 79 10.97 3.65 6.20
CA ASN A 79 11.76 3.69 7.42
C ASN A 79 12.84 4.75 7.38
N LYS A 80 13.52 4.89 6.25
CA LYS A 80 14.53 5.93 6.10
C LYS A 80 13.94 7.33 6.16
N PHE A 81 12.81 7.54 5.51
CA PHE A 81 12.14 8.83 5.57
C PHE A 81 11.76 9.20 7.01
N LEU A 82 11.19 8.23 7.74
CA LEU A 82 10.79 8.49 9.13
C LEU A 82 11.98 8.80 10.04
N GLN A 83 13.15 8.27 9.73
CA GLN A 83 14.37 8.59 10.46
C GLN A 83 14.92 9.96 10.10
N LEU A 84 14.73 10.40 8.86
CA LEU A 84 15.32 11.64 8.36
C LEU A 84 14.43 12.85 8.57
N THR A 85 13.12 12.67 8.63
CA THR A 85 12.20 13.78 8.75
C THR A 85 12.37 14.49 10.09
N LYS A 86 12.33 15.81 10.05
CA LYS A 86 12.34 16.63 11.26
C LYS A 86 10.94 17.03 11.70
N LYS A 87 9.94 16.70 10.90
CA LYS A 87 8.55 16.98 11.22
C LYS A 87 7.99 15.90 12.13
N GLN A 88 7.01 16.29 12.92
CA GLN A 88 6.33 15.34 13.78
C GLN A 88 5.57 14.31 12.93
N ILE A 89 5.76 13.05 13.27
CA ILE A 89 5.06 11.97 12.59
C ILE A 89 3.60 11.99 13.02
N PRO A 90 2.65 12.01 12.06
CA PRO A 90 1.23 12.04 12.42
C PRO A 90 0.81 10.83 13.26
N LEU A 91 -0.04 11.08 14.25
CA LEU A 91 -0.58 10.06 15.13
C LEU A 91 -2.07 9.82 14.89
N SER A 92 -2.71 10.68 14.11
CA SER A 92 -4.11 10.51 13.73
C SER A 92 -4.27 10.77 12.23
N PHE A 93 -5.31 10.19 11.65
CA PHE A 93 -5.46 10.16 10.20
C PHE A 93 -6.92 10.41 9.83
N GLY A 94 -7.11 10.85 8.57
CA GLY A 94 -8.43 11.05 8.03
C GLY A 94 -8.92 9.79 7.33
N ASP A 95 -10.23 9.78 7.05
CA ASP A 95 -10.86 8.70 6.32
C ASP A 95 -11.54 9.25 5.08
N CYS A 96 -11.31 8.61 3.97
CA CYS A 96 -12.16 8.82 2.80
C CYS A 96 -13.28 7.78 2.87
N LYS A 97 -14.46 8.21 3.33
CA LYS A 97 -15.58 7.29 3.59
C LYS A 97 -16.08 6.60 2.34
N ILE A 98 -16.03 7.28 1.20
CA ILE A 98 -16.52 6.74 -0.06
C ILE A 98 -15.72 5.51 -0.47
N TYR A 99 -14.41 5.57 -0.33
CA TYR A 99 -13.50 4.49 -0.75
C TYR A 99 -12.93 3.71 0.41
N LYS A 100 -13.32 4.04 1.65
CA LYS A 100 -12.80 3.40 2.87
C LYS A 100 -11.29 3.44 2.96
N LEU A 101 -10.71 4.56 2.58
CA LEU A 101 -9.26 4.76 2.59
C LEU A 101 -8.83 5.53 3.83
N THR A 102 -7.67 5.18 4.35
CA THR A 102 -7.00 5.95 5.39
C THR A 102 -6.04 6.91 4.71
N ILE A 103 -6.17 8.20 5.00
CA ILE A 103 -5.40 9.25 4.35
C ILE A 103 -4.84 10.21 5.40
N PHE A 104 -3.83 10.99 5.01
CA PHE A 104 -3.33 12.06 5.86
C PHE A 104 -4.41 13.14 5.99
N LYS A 105 -4.45 13.78 7.16
CA LYS A 105 -5.31 14.93 7.39
C LYS A 105 -4.74 16.16 6.68
N ASP A 106 -5.60 17.14 6.43
CA ASP A 106 -5.19 18.39 5.81
C ASP A 106 -4.08 19.10 6.58
N GLU A 107 -4.12 19.01 7.91
CA GLU A 107 -3.10 19.61 8.76
C GLU A 107 -1.73 18.96 8.61
N ASP A 108 -1.66 17.76 8.04
CA ASP A 108 -0.41 17.03 7.81
C ASP A 108 0.05 17.11 6.36
N GLU A 109 -0.46 18.08 5.61
CA GLU A 109 -0.13 18.24 4.20
C GLU A 109 1.38 18.40 3.96
N ASP A 110 2.06 19.15 4.83
CA ASP A 110 3.50 19.34 4.70
C ASP A 110 4.28 18.03 4.87
N PHE A 111 3.88 17.23 5.86
CA PHE A 111 4.49 15.91 6.06
C PHE A 111 4.26 15.02 4.84
N LYS A 112 3.04 15.02 4.33
CA LYS A 112 2.67 14.24 3.15
C LYS A 112 3.50 14.65 1.94
N ASN A 113 3.64 15.95 1.70
CA ASN A 113 4.41 16.45 0.57
C ASN A 113 5.89 16.12 0.68
N ASP A 114 6.47 16.22 1.88
CA ASP A 114 7.85 15.82 2.11
C ASP A 114 8.04 14.33 1.82
N TRP A 115 7.09 13.51 2.23
CA TRP A 115 7.14 12.08 1.93
C TRP A 115 7.09 11.80 0.42
N ILE A 116 6.17 12.46 -0.28
CA ILE A 116 6.04 12.29 -1.73
C ILE A 116 7.34 12.69 -2.43
N ASP A 117 7.92 13.82 -2.04
CA ASP A 117 9.18 14.29 -2.64
C ASP A 117 10.33 13.31 -2.37
N TYR A 118 10.45 12.86 -1.12
CA TYR A 118 11.49 11.90 -0.76
C TYR A 118 11.32 10.60 -1.54
N HIS A 119 10.09 10.10 -1.59
CA HIS A 119 9.78 8.88 -2.30
C HIS A 119 10.16 8.99 -3.78
N ASN A 120 9.75 10.07 -4.42
CA ASN A 120 9.99 10.25 -5.85
C ASN A 120 11.47 10.38 -6.19
N LYS A 121 12.27 10.94 -5.28
CA LYS A 121 13.70 11.06 -5.49
C LYS A 121 14.45 9.76 -5.30
N ASN A 122 13.92 8.84 -4.51
CA ASN A 122 14.66 7.67 -4.09
C ASN A 122 14.05 6.35 -4.52
N CYS A 123 12.84 6.33 -5.04
CA CYS A 123 12.20 5.07 -5.42
C CYS A 123 12.65 4.61 -6.80
N ASN A 124 12.62 3.31 -6.97
CA ASN A 124 12.73 2.65 -8.28
C ASN A 124 11.54 1.74 -8.43
N PHE A 125 10.83 1.90 -9.54
CA PHE A 125 9.68 1.07 -9.83
C PHE A 125 10.03 -0.01 -10.85
N GLN A 126 9.32 -1.12 -10.78
CA GLN A 126 9.34 -2.14 -11.81
C GLN A 126 7.94 -2.69 -12.01
N ILE A 127 7.72 -3.33 -13.14
CA ILE A 127 6.47 -4.00 -13.42
C ILE A 127 6.65 -5.49 -13.16
N LEU A 128 5.75 -6.07 -12.39
CA LEU A 128 5.71 -7.50 -12.14
C LEU A 128 4.33 -8.03 -12.47
N CYS A 129 4.26 -9.24 -13.00
CA CYS A 129 2.98 -9.93 -13.11
C CYS A 129 2.50 -10.32 -11.72
N ARG A 130 1.22 -10.62 -11.60
CA ARG A 130 0.61 -10.96 -10.31
C ARG A 130 1.37 -12.06 -9.58
N ASP A 131 1.72 -13.13 -10.29
CA ASP A 131 2.37 -14.28 -9.68
C ASP A 131 3.75 -13.95 -9.14
N CYS A 132 4.55 -13.22 -9.91
CA CYS A 132 5.88 -12.82 -9.47
C CYS A 132 5.79 -11.85 -8.30
N ASN A 133 4.83 -10.94 -8.34
CA ASN A 133 4.63 -9.99 -7.24
C ASN A 133 4.23 -10.69 -5.94
N LEU A 134 3.37 -11.71 -6.03
CA LEU A 134 2.97 -12.49 -4.86
C LEU A 134 4.13 -13.31 -4.30
N ARG A 135 4.93 -13.91 -5.16
CA ARG A 135 6.09 -14.70 -4.72
C ARG A 135 7.16 -13.85 -4.05
N LYS A 136 7.34 -12.64 -4.54
CA LYS A 136 8.32 -11.72 -3.96
C LYS A 136 8.03 -11.40 -2.50
N LYS A 137 6.77 -11.37 -2.10
CA LYS A 137 6.37 -11.00 -0.75
C LYS A 137 6.69 -12.04 0.31
N LYS A 138 7.15 -13.17 -0.10
CA LYS A 138 7.63 -14.18 0.83
C LYS A 138 9.10 -13.90 1.18
#